data_24413c092ba63829efc3a18e1e37d552
#
_entry.id   24413c092ba63829efc3a18e1e37d552
#
_cell.length_a   1.000
_cell.length_b   1.000
_cell.length_c   1.000
_cell.angle_alpha   90.00
_cell.angle_beta   90.00
_cell.angle_gamma   90.00
#
_symmetry.space_group_name_H-M   'P 1'
#
loop_
_entity.id
_entity.type
_entity.pdbx_description
1 polymer ?
#
loop_
_entity_poly.entity_id
_entity_poly.type
_entity_poly.pdbx_seq_one_letter_code
_entity_poly.pdbx_strand_id
1 'polypeptide(L)'
;MCIRDRIREVERYMILCNAPFVLKTPYSSSGRGLLWVEKRKPDTKTKNWIEGAFNKQGMISIESGLDKVQDFAMEFYSDGQGTVRYEGLSVFNTEERGSYTGNILEEQSTMLSRITRFTGEETYSRIQEAVRSVLQEVYGSTYAGCIGVDMLVYRQKDGSFAIHPCIEINMRYTMGMVALRLFQHYVAPRAVGDYRVSYEKEAGEALEKHRLMSETYPLRFANGRIQEGYLSLCPVTKDTHYRAYLLLM
;
A
#
# COMPACT_ATOMS: atom_id res chain seq x y z
N MET A 1 12.27 14.32 5.13
CA MET A 1 12.36 15.81 5.29
C MET A 1 11.53 16.48 4.19
N CYS A 2 10.71 17.47 4.53
CA CYS A 2 9.94 18.26 3.54
C CYS A 2 10.74 19.52 3.19
N ILE A 3 10.85 19.83 1.89
CA ILE A 3 11.57 20.98 1.35
C ILE A 3 10.61 21.80 0.49
N ARG A 4 10.61 23.12 0.68
CA ARG A 4 9.78 24.08 -0.07
C ARG A 4 10.67 24.93 -0.95
N ASP A 5 10.34 24.99 -2.27
CA ASP A 5 10.90 25.84 -3.31
C ASP A 5 12.43 26.04 -3.36
N ARG A 6 13.23 25.15 -2.76
CA ARG A 6 14.68 25.31 -2.62
C ARG A 6 15.45 24.10 -3.14
N ILE A 7 15.65 24.03 -4.44
CA ILE A 7 16.45 22.97 -5.06
C ILE A 7 17.84 22.80 -4.40
N ARG A 8 18.45 23.90 -3.94
CA ARG A 8 19.75 23.87 -3.24
C ARG A 8 19.68 23.10 -1.92
N GLU A 9 18.55 23.10 -1.22
CA GLU A 9 18.37 22.31 0.00
C GLU A 9 18.28 20.81 -0.32
N VAL A 10 17.61 20.45 -1.43
CA VAL A 10 17.57 19.07 -1.92
C VAL A 10 18.98 18.59 -2.26
N GLU A 11 19.73 19.39 -3.03
CA GLU A 11 21.12 19.08 -3.39
C GLU A 11 22.00 18.91 -2.15
N ARG A 12 21.88 19.82 -1.17
CA ARG A 12 22.61 19.75 0.10
C ARG A 12 22.29 18.47 0.87
N TYR A 13 21.02 18.12 0.97
CA TYR A 13 20.59 16.89 1.65
C TYR A 13 21.13 15.65 0.95
N MET A 14 21.08 15.59 -0.38
CA MET A 14 21.58 14.47 -1.17
C MET A 14 23.11 14.30 -1.03
N ILE A 15 23.86 15.39 -0.84
CA ILE A 15 25.30 15.35 -0.61
C ILE A 15 25.62 14.83 0.79
N LEU A 16 24.86 15.24 1.81
CA LEU A 16 25.09 14.90 3.21
C LEU A 16 24.65 13.48 3.58
N CYS A 17 23.66 12.94 2.88
CA CYS A 17 23.08 11.63 3.15
C CYS A 17 23.57 10.59 2.13
N ASN A 18 23.48 9.31 2.51
CA ASN A 18 23.83 8.23 1.61
C ASN A 18 22.64 7.89 0.70
N ALA A 19 22.86 7.81 -0.63
CA ALA A 19 21.93 7.28 -1.58
C ALA A 19 21.66 5.77 -1.33
N PRO A 20 20.51 5.21 -1.76
CA PRO A 20 19.48 5.83 -2.61
C PRO A 20 18.53 6.76 -1.83
N PHE A 21 17.82 7.63 -2.58
CA PHE A 21 16.77 8.51 -2.06
C PHE A 21 15.47 8.29 -2.78
N VAL A 22 14.37 8.60 -2.10
CA VAL A 22 13.04 8.74 -2.68
C VAL A 22 12.59 10.19 -2.53
N LEU A 23 12.31 10.83 -3.65
CA LEU A 23 11.64 12.13 -3.69
C LEU A 23 10.16 11.89 -3.89
N LYS A 24 9.31 12.55 -3.10
CA LYS A 24 7.85 12.39 -3.16
C LYS A 24 7.18 13.75 -3.30
N THR A 25 6.19 13.84 -4.17
CA THR A 25 5.28 14.99 -4.19
C THR A 25 4.15 14.81 -3.17
N PRO A 26 3.67 15.88 -2.50
CA PRO A 26 2.66 15.79 -1.45
C PRO A 26 1.33 15.16 -1.92
N TYR A 27 0.92 15.50 -3.13
CA TYR A 27 -0.34 15.05 -3.69
C TYR A 27 -0.08 14.17 -4.91
N SER A 28 -0.11 12.87 -4.70
CA SER A 28 0.04 11.88 -5.76
C SER A 28 -0.72 10.61 -5.40
N SER A 29 -0.87 9.73 -6.36
CA SER A 29 -1.47 8.42 -6.15
C SER A 29 -0.74 7.34 -6.95
N SER A 30 -0.75 6.11 -6.42
CA SER A 30 -0.26 4.92 -7.12
C SER A 30 1.18 5.06 -7.63
N GLY A 31 2.07 5.63 -6.83
CA GLY A 31 3.50 5.76 -7.15
C GLY A 31 3.87 6.82 -8.19
N ARG A 32 2.89 7.56 -8.76
CA ARG A 32 3.16 8.53 -9.85
C ARG A 32 3.98 9.75 -9.42
N GLY A 33 3.94 10.10 -8.15
CA GLY A 33 4.68 11.23 -7.57
C GLY A 33 6.01 10.83 -6.92
N LEU A 34 6.55 9.67 -7.24
CA LEU A 34 7.80 9.16 -6.71
C LEU A 34 8.92 9.28 -7.74
N LEU A 35 10.09 9.73 -7.30
CA LEU A 35 11.33 9.66 -8.07
C LEU A 35 12.43 9.02 -7.22
N TRP A 36 12.91 7.87 -7.66
CA TRP A 36 14.07 7.20 -7.08
C TRP A 36 15.36 7.81 -7.62
N VAL A 37 16.27 8.14 -6.74
CA VAL A 37 17.56 8.76 -7.07
C VAL A 37 18.69 7.98 -6.40
N GLU A 38 19.52 7.35 -7.20
CA GLU A 38 20.64 6.53 -6.72
C GLU A 38 21.93 7.33 -6.54
N LYS A 39 22.00 8.52 -7.13
CA LYS A 39 23.21 9.35 -7.13
C LYS A 39 23.14 10.45 -6.07
N ARG A 40 24.28 10.76 -5.46
CA ARG A 40 24.40 11.85 -4.47
C ARG A 40 24.24 13.26 -5.06
N LYS A 41 24.37 13.40 -6.38
CA LYS A 41 24.13 14.67 -7.08
C LYS A 41 23.04 14.47 -8.10
N PRO A 42 22.00 15.34 -8.13
CA PRO A 42 20.94 15.24 -9.10
C PRO A 42 21.48 15.54 -10.50
N ASP A 43 21.14 14.69 -11.44
CA ASP A 43 21.34 14.95 -12.87
C ASP A 43 20.29 15.94 -13.41
N THR A 44 20.39 16.33 -14.66
CA THR A 44 19.46 17.29 -15.28
C THR A 44 17.99 16.79 -15.22
N LYS A 45 17.76 15.49 -15.40
CA LYS A 45 16.42 14.90 -15.35
C LYS A 45 15.82 15.03 -13.94
N THR A 46 16.61 14.73 -12.92
CA THR A 46 16.20 14.87 -11.52
C THR A 46 15.92 16.33 -11.17
N LYS A 47 16.77 17.28 -11.62
CA LYS A 47 16.54 18.71 -11.41
C LYS A 47 15.24 19.19 -12.04
N ASN A 48 15.01 18.86 -13.30
CA ASN A 48 13.77 19.23 -14.00
C ASN A 48 12.53 18.64 -13.31
N TRP A 49 12.61 17.42 -12.79
CA TRP A 49 11.51 16.81 -12.02
C TRP A 49 11.25 17.58 -10.73
N ILE A 50 12.29 17.94 -9.98
CA ILE A 50 12.21 18.72 -8.72
C ILE A 50 11.58 20.09 -8.99
N GLU A 51 12.05 20.81 -10.01
CA GLU A 51 11.51 22.12 -10.41
C GLU A 51 10.03 22.00 -10.83
N GLY A 52 9.70 20.99 -11.61
CA GLY A 52 8.32 20.70 -12.00
C GLY A 52 7.42 20.39 -10.80
N ALA A 53 7.92 19.67 -9.80
CA ALA A 53 7.19 19.35 -8.58
C ALA A 53 6.97 20.62 -7.73
N PHE A 54 7.99 21.46 -7.55
CA PHE A 54 7.86 22.74 -6.85
C PHE A 54 6.86 23.67 -7.53
N ASN A 55 6.94 23.80 -8.86
CA ASN A 55 6.01 24.64 -9.62
C ASN A 55 4.56 24.17 -9.50
N LYS A 56 4.32 22.86 -9.40
CA LYS A 56 2.96 22.29 -9.34
C LYS A 56 2.40 22.22 -7.92
N GLN A 57 3.24 21.93 -6.94
CA GLN A 57 2.78 21.56 -5.59
C GLN A 57 3.49 22.31 -4.45
N GLY A 58 4.47 23.17 -4.76
CA GLY A 58 5.14 24.03 -3.80
C GLY A 58 6.13 23.32 -2.87
N MET A 59 6.12 22.00 -2.82
CA MET A 59 7.03 21.23 -1.94
C MET A 59 7.27 19.82 -2.45
N ILE A 60 8.34 19.22 -1.94
CA ILE A 60 8.63 17.79 -2.05
C ILE A 60 9.08 17.25 -0.69
N SER A 61 8.93 15.96 -0.46
CA SER A 61 9.66 15.26 0.60
C SER A 61 10.85 14.51 0.02
N ILE A 62 11.90 14.39 0.80
CA ILE A 62 13.06 13.57 0.51
C ILE A 62 13.28 12.58 1.65
N GLU A 63 13.41 11.32 1.32
CA GLU A 63 13.56 10.22 2.26
C GLU A 63 14.71 9.31 1.82
N SER A 64 15.34 8.64 2.77
CA SER A 64 16.29 7.58 2.45
C SER A 64 15.58 6.40 1.82
N GLY A 65 16.13 5.86 0.75
CA GLY A 65 15.68 4.59 0.19
C GLY A 65 15.98 3.44 1.14
N LEU A 66 15.00 2.62 1.40
CA LEU A 66 15.11 1.46 2.29
C LEU A 66 15.20 0.17 1.46
N ASP A 67 15.97 -0.81 1.96
CA ASP A 67 16.02 -2.17 1.40
C ASP A 67 14.73 -2.91 1.79
N LYS A 68 13.68 -2.69 0.99
CA LYS A 68 12.33 -3.18 1.24
C LYS A 68 12.26 -4.69 1.17
N VAL A 69 11.58 -5.30 2.15
CA VAL A 69 11.33 -6.73 2.23
C VAL A 69 9.85 -7.05 2.03
N GLN A 70 8.95 -6.31 2.69
CA GLN A 70 7.51 -6.56 2.61
C GLN A 70 6.73 -5.27 2.84
N ASP A 71 5.81 -4.96 1.92
CA ASP A 71 4.80 -3.91 2.11
C ASP A 71 3.61 -4.46 2.90
N PHE A 72 3.08 -3.65 3.81
CA PHE A 72 1.85 -3.94 4.54
C PHE A 72 1.20 -2.65 5.02
N ALA A 73 -0.05 -2.71 5.43
CA ALA A 73 -0.73 -1.59 6.09
C ALA A 73 -1.47 -2.06 7.34
N MET A 74 -1.55 -1.18 8.31
CA MET A 74 -2.49 -1.30 9.42
C MET A 74 -3.74 -0.51 9.08
N GLU A 75 -4.90 -1.17 9.16
CA GLU A 75 -6.19 -0.59 8.85
C GLU A 75 -6.90 -0.20 10.15
N PHE A 76 -7.41 1.02 10.18
CA PHE A 76 -8.10 1.60 11.34
C PHE A 76 -9.45 2.19 10.91
N TYR A 77 -10.31 2.41 11.89
CA TYR A 77 -11.56 3.13 11.72
C TYR A 77 -11.71 4.16 12.84
N SER A 78 -11.95 5.41 12.47
CA SER A 78 -12.29 6.50 13.39
C SER A 78 -13.78 6.73 13.38
N ASP A 79 -14.40 6.85 14.57
CA ASP A 79 -15.82 7.18 14.71
C ASP A 79 -16.13 8.70 14.64
N GLY A 80 -15.08 9.53 14.61
CA GLY A 80 -15.21 11.00 14.64
C GLY A 80 -15.64 11.55 16.00
N GLN A 81 -15.72 10.70 17.04
CA GLN A 81 -16.16 11.05 18.40
C GLN A 81 -15.06 10.81 19.44
N GLY A 82 -13.82 10.70 18.98
CA GLY A 82 -12.66 10.53 19.83
C GLY A 82 -12.11 9.09 19.90
N THR A 83 -12.69 8.13 19.16
CA THR A 83 -12.22 6.74 19.19
C THR A 83 -11.67 6.31 17.85
N VAL A 84 -10.46 5.74 17.87
CA VAL A 84 -9.85 5.06 16.72
C VAL A 84 -9.61 3.60 17.07
N ARG A 85 -10.21 2.69 16.26
CA ARG A 85 -10.08 1.24 16.44
C ARG A 85 -9.17 0.67 15.36
N TYR A 86 -8.36 -0.31 15.76
CA TYR A 86 -7.64 -1.15 14.80
C TYR A 86 -8.62 -2.18 14.22
N GLU A 87 -8.66 -2.28 12.89
CA GLU A 87 -9.57 -3.16 12.15
C GLU A 87 -8.86 -4.41 11.61
N GLY A 88 -7.56 -4.32 11.35
CA GLY A 88 -6.77 -5.45 10.88
C GLY A 88 -5.50 -5.07 10.15
N LEU A 89 -4.77 -6.09 9.75
CA LEU A 89 -3.55 -6.03 8.94
C LEU A 89 -3.90 -6.35 7.48
N SER A 90 -3.35 -5.60 6.55
CA SER A 90 -3.38 -5.92 5.13
C SER A 90 -1.96 -6.04 4.58
N VAL A 91 -1.66 -7.13 3.88
CA VAL A 91 -0.38 -7.34 3.19
C VAL A 91 -0.62 -7.18 1.71
N PHE A 92 0.21 -6.37 1.08
CA PHE A 92 0.06 -6.09 -0.34
C PHE A 92 1.38 -6.16 -1.08
N ASN A 93 1.30 -6.24 -2.39
CA ASN A 93 2.44 -6.28 -3.28
C ASN A 93 2.47 -5.00 -4.12
N THR A 94 3.69 -4.52 -4.35
CA THR A 94 3.95 -3.41 -5.26
C THR A 94 5.02 -3.81 -6.26
N GLU A 95 4.96 -3.25 -7.46
CA GLU A 95 6.07 -3.34 -8.42
C GLU A 95 7.29 -2.56 -7.91
N GLU A 96 8.44 -2.73 -8.57
CA GLU A 96 9.70 -2.04 -8.21
C GLU A 96 9.56 -0.52 -8.08
N ARG A 97 8.65 0.09 -8.82
CA ARG A 97 8.39 1.54 -8.80
C ARG A 97 7.29 1.97 -7.83
N GLY A 98 6.76 1.07 -7.03
CA GLY A 98 5.75 1.35 -6.02
C GLY A 98 4.30 1.29 -6.52
N SER A 99 4.05 0.82 -7.75
CA SER A 99 2.68 0.61 -8.25
C SER A 99 2.03 -0.57 -7.52
N TYR A 100 0.87 -0.36 -6.94
CA TYR A 100 0.08 -1.41 -6.29
C TYR A 100 -0.37 -2.48 -7.27
N THR A 101 -0.21 -3.76 -6.91
CA THR A 101 -0.60 -4.92 -7.73
C THR A 101 -1.70 -5.78 -7.12
N GLY A 102 -1.88 -5.75 -5.82
CA GLY A 102 -2.93 -6.50 -5.13
C GLY A 102 -2.67 -6.71 -3.65
N ASN A 103 -3.71 -7.14 -2.94
CA ASN A 103 -3.64 -7.55 -1.54
C ASN A 103 -3.73 -9.08 -1.43
N ILE A 104 -2.98 -9.63 -0.51
CA ILE A 104 -3.10 -11.02 -0.11
C ILE A 104 -4.40 -11.20 0.68
N LEU A 105 -5.11 -12.28 0.40
CA LEU A 105 -6.31 -12.71 1.12
C LEU A 105 -5.97 -13.99 1.89
N GLU A 106 -5.85 -13.87 3.20
CA GLU A 106 -5.63 -15.00 4.12
C GLU A 106 -6.03 -14.62 5.54
N GLU A 107 -5.99 -15.57 6.46
CA GLU A 107 -6.31 -15.32 7.87
C GLU A 107 -5.36 -14.30 8.50
N GLN A 108 -5.90 -13.43 9.38
CA GLN A 108 -5.14 -12.39 10.04
C GLN A 108 -3.95 -12.91 10.86
N SER A 109 -4.09 -14.07 11.48
CA SER A 109 -3.00 -14.75 12.20
C SER A 109 -1.84 -15.12 11.29
N THR A 110 -2.13 -15.57 10.07
CA THR A 110 -1.12 -15.91 9.06
C THR A 110 -0.43 -14.65 8.53
N MET A 111 -1.21 -13.60 8.21
CA MET A 111 -0.65 -12.31 7.82
C MET A 111 0.26 -11.72 8.91
N LEU A 112 -0.18 -11.79 10.18
CA LEU A 112 0.61 -11.33 11.32
C LEU A 112 1.94 -12.09 11.40
N SER A 113 1.92 -13.40 11.26
CA SER A 113 3.12 -14.24 11.28
C SER A 113 4.09 -13.90 10.14
N ARG A 114 3.59 -13.48 8.96
CA ARG A 114 4.44 -13.01 7.85
C ARG A 114 5.25 -11.78 8.22
N ILE A 115 4.72 -10.89 9.04
CA ILE A 115 5.39 -9.64 9.44
C ILE A 115 6.25 -9.88 10.67
N THR A 116 5.70 -10.53 11.69
CA THR A 116 6.36 -10.69 13.00
C THR A 116 7.54 -11.66 12.96
N ARG A 117 7.63 -12.55 11.98
CA ARG A 117 8.83 -13.39 11.77
C ARG A 117 10.11 -12.56 11.56
N PHE A 118 10.00 -11.31 11.14
CA PHE A 118 11.16 -10.43 10.93
C PHE A 118 11.51 -9.63 12.17
N THR A 119 10.51 -9.15 12.93
CA THR A 119 10.73 -8.14 13.98
C THR A 119 10.17 -8.53 15.35
N GLY A 120 9.47 -9.66 15.44
CA GLY A 120 8.80 -10.14 16.65
C GLY A 120 7.42 -9.48 16.88
N GLU A 121 6.55 -10.19 17.61
CA GLU A 121 5.18 -9.74 17.91
C GLU A 121 5.14 -8.54 18.84
N GLU A 122 6.05 -8.45 19.80
CA GLU A 122 6.14 -7.32 20.73
C GLU A 122 6.40 -6.01 19.99
N THR A 123 7.34 -6.01 19.02
CA THR A 123 7.64 -4.82 18.19
C THR A 123 6.42 -4.41 17.38
N TYR A 124 5.75 -5.37 16.75
CA TYR A 124 4.53 -5.10 15.99
C TYR A 124 3.43 -4.48 16.87
N SER A 125 3.13 -5.10 18.01
CA SER A 125 2.07 -4.65 18.94
C SER A 125 2.35 -3.26 19.49
N ARG A 126 3.60 -2.95 19.82
CA ARG A 126 4.03 -1.63 20.27
C ARG A 126 3.84 -0.57 19.17
N ILE A 127 4.18 -0.87 17.92
CA ILE A 127 3.97 0.04 16.79
C ILE A 127 2.47 0.25 16.55
N GLN A 128 1.67 -0.82 16.56
CA GLN A 128 0.22 -0.75 16.38
C GLN A 128 -0.42 0.18 17.42
N GLU A 129 -0.08 0.02 18.69
CA GLU A 129 -0.65 0.84 19.75
C GLU A 129 -0.17 2.30 19.67
N ALA A 130 1.10 2.55 19.35
CA ALA A 130 1.61 3.89 19.16
C ALA A 130 0.91 4.61 17.99
N VAL A 131 0.75 3.93 16.84
CA VAL A 131 0.07 4.49 15.68
C VAL A 131 -1.41 4.74 16.01
N ARG A 132 -2.12 3.79 16.63
CA ARG A 132 -3.50 3.96 17.06
C ARG A 132 -3.67 5.19 17.95
N SER A 133 -2.79 5.34 18.95
CA SER A 133 -2.83 6.47 19.89
C SER A 133 -2.63 7.82 19.20
N VAL A 134 -1.65 7.92 18.30
CA VAL A 134 -1.41 9.15 17.52
C VAL A 134 -2.59 9.48 16.60
N LEU A 135 -3.14 8.47 15.91
CA LEU A 135 -4.31 8.67 15.05
C LEU A 135 -5.51 9.14 15.86
N GLN A 136 -5.72 8.58 17.06
CA GLN A 136 -6.80 8.99 17.95
C GLN A 136 -6.63 10.43 18.45
N GLU A 137 -5.43 10.81 18.87
CA GLU A 137 -5.13 12.17 19.33
C GLU A 137 -5.32 13.21 18.21
N VAL A 138 -4.82 12.92 17.01
CA VAL A 138 -4.80 13.89 15.90
C VAL A 138 -6.13 13.93 15.15
N TYR A 139 -6.76 12.77 14.90
CA TYR A 139 -7.90 12.65 13.99
C TYR A 139 -9.18 12.14 14.64
N GLY A 140 -9.11 11.57 15.85
CA GLY A 140 -10.24 10.88 16.46
C GLY A 140 -11.52 11.71 16.59
N SER A 141 -11.40 13.02 16.83
CA SER A 141 -12.56 13.94 16.94
C SER A 141 -12.83 14.76 15.68
N THR A 142 -11.99 14.67 14.65
CA THR A 142 -12.07 15.52 13.46
C THR A 142 -12.34 14.78 12.16
N TYR A 143 -12.16 13.45 12.18
CA TYR A 143 -12.36 12.59 11.03
C TYR A 143 -13.17 11.35 11.41
N ALA A 144 -14.21 11.05 10.63
CA ALA A 144 -14.98 9.80 10.73
C ALA A 144 -14.79 8.98 9.46
N GLY A 145 -14.28 7.75 9.59
CA GLY A 145 -14.06 6.88 8.44
C GLY A 145 -12.84 5.97 8.57
N CYS A 146 -12.53 5.29 7.47
CA CYS A 146 -11.39 4.39 7.38
C CYS A 146 -10.06 5.16 7.27
N ILE A 147 -9.04 4.64 7.93
CA ILE A 147 -7.67 5.16 7.87
C ILE A 147 -6.75 3.98 7.63
N GLY A 148 -6.01 3.97 6.53
CA GLY A 148 -4.93 3.02 6.29
C GLY A 148 -3.58 3.67 6.53
N VAL A 149 -2.69 2.98 7.24
CA VAL A 149 -1.31 3.43 7.45
C VAL A 149 -0.38 2.45 6.75
N ASP A 150 0.18 2.89 5.63
CA ASP A 150 1.12 2.10 4.86
C ASP A 150 2.46 2.03 5.57
N MET A 151 3.00 0.84 5.67
CA MET A 151 4.22 0.49 6.37
C MET A 151 5.07 -0.46 5.53
N LEU A 152 6.31 -0.64 5.90
CA LEU A 152 7.13 -1.68 5.30
C LEU A 152 8.10 -2.31 6.30
N VAL A 153 8.37 -3.59 6.10
CA VAL A 153 9.52 -4.27 6.67
C VAL A 153 10.71 -4.01 5.75
N TYR A 154 11.83 -3.62 6.31
CA TYR A 154 13.06 -3.40 5.55
C TYR A 154 14.27 -4.02 6.26
N ARG A 155 15.30 -4.32 5.48
CA ARG A 155 16.58 -4.79 6.00
C ARG A 155 17.47 -3.60 6.32
N GLN A 156 18.06 -3.63 7.49
CA GLN A 156 19.04 -2.64 7.95
C GLN A 156 20.45 -3.01 7.43
N LYS A 157 21.39 -2.08 7.54
CA LYS A 157 22.78 -2.27 7.07
C LYS A 157 23.54 -3.36 7.82
N ASP A 158 23.16 -3.64 9.05
CA ASP A 158 23.72 -4.73 9.87
C ASP A 158 23.08 -6.10 9.60
N GLY A 159 22.15 -6.17 8.64
CA GLY A 159 21.42 -7.38 8.27
C GLY A 159 20.17 -7.65 9.11
N SER A 160 19.93 -6.91 10.19
CA SER A 160 18.70 -7.00 10.98
C SER A 160 17.50 -6.42 10.22
N PHE A 161 16.29 -6.70 10.71
CA PHE A 161 15.06 -6.17 10.11
C PHE A 161 14.40 -5.16 11.02
N ALA A 162 13.72 -4.17 10.41
CA ALA A 162 12.92 -3.20 11.13
C ALA A 162 11.63 -2.90 10.36
N ILE A 163 10.66 -2.31 11.06
CA ILE A 163 9.44 -1.78 10.46
C ILE A 163 9.58 -0.26 10.33
N HIS A 164 9.33 0.26 9.13
CA HIS A 164 9.05 1.69 8.96
C HIS A 164 7.57 1.91 9.27
N PRO A 165 7.23 2.61 10.37
CA PRO A 165 5.89 2.58 10.94
C PRO A 165 4.89 3.49 10.23
N CYS A 166 5.33 4.32 9.30
CA CYS A 166 4.45 5.24 8.58
C CYS A 166 5.12 5.72 7.29
N ILE A 167 4.76 5.11 6.18
CA ILE A 167 5.17 5.55 4.83
C ILE A 167 4.17 6.57 4.29
N GLU A 168 2.86 6.30 4.52
CA GLU A 168 1.74 7.12 4.08
C GLU A 168 0.53 6.88 4.99
N ILE A 169 -0.25 7.95 5.24
CA ILE A 169 -1.55 7.85 5.92
C ILE A 169 -2.64 8.12 4.88
N ASN A 170 -3.51 7.15 4.68
CA ASN A 170 -4.60 7.18 3.72
C ASN A 170 -5.93 7.35 4.44
N MET A 171 -6.49 8.57 4.47
CA MET A 171 -7.76 8.89 5.14
C MET A 171 -8.95 8.65 4.19
N ARG A 172 -9.16 7.40 3.84
CA ARG A 172 -10.19 6.93 2.92
C ARG A 172 -10.34 5.41 3.02
N TYR A 173 -11.32 4.84 2.34
CA TYR A 173 -11.34 3.42 2.06
C TYR A 173 -10.08 3.05 1.25
N THR A 174 -9.20 2.24 1.82
CA THR A 174 -7.99 1.73 1.17
C THR A 174 -8.29 0.41 0.46
N MET A 175 -7.41 -0.01 -0.44
CA MET A 175 -7.49 -1.33 -1.05
C MET A 175 -7.30 -2.44 0.00
N GLY A 176 -6.48 -2.18 1.03
CA GLY A 176 -6.27 -3.08 2.15
C GLY A 176 -7.53 -3.27 3.00
N MET A 177 -8.25 -2.17 3.31
CA MET A 177 -9.53 -2.25 4.00
C MET A 177 -10.58 -3.02 3.19
N VAL A 178 -10.63 -2.81 1.86
CA VAL A 178 -11.52 -3.58 0.98
C VAL A 178 -11.18 -5.07 1.04
N ALA A 179 -9.90 -5.43 0.88
CA ALA A 179 -9.44 -6.82 0.95
C ALA A 179 -9.78 -7.47 2.30
N LEU A 180 -9.54 -6.74 3.40
CA LEU A 180 -9.87 -7.19 4.76
C LEU A 180 -11.37 -7.50 4.91
N ARG A 181 -12.25 -6.59 4.45
CA ARG A 181 -13.70 -6.78 4.51
C ARG A 181 -14.20 -7.89 3.61
N LEU A 182 -13.64 -8.01 2.40
CA LEU A 182 -13.96 -9.12 1.49
C LEU A 182 -13.60 -10.47 2.14
N PHE A 183 -12.41 -10.58 2.73
CA PHE A 183 -12.02 -11.80 3.43
C PHE A 183 -12.93 -12.11 4.62
N GLN A 184 -13.17 -11.13 5.49
CA GLN A 184 -14.00 -11.31 6.68
C GLN A 184 -15.43 -11.76 6.39
N HIS A 185 -16.04 -11.25 5.33
CA HIS A 185 -17.47 -11.46 5.07
C HIS A 185 -17.76 -12.54 4.02
N TYR A 186 -16.89 -12.72 3.03
CA TYR A 186 -17.22 -13.52 1.86
C TYR A 186 -16.29 -14.71 1.62
N VAL A 187 -15.05 -14.67 2.11
CA VAL A 187 -14.06 -15.72 1.88
C VAL A 187 -14.12 -16.76 3.00
N ALA A 188 -14.00 -18.04 2.64
CA ALA A 188 -13.99 -19.12 3.61
C ALA A 188 -12.71 -19.07 4.47
N PRO A 189 -12.80 -19.41 5.77
CA PRO A 189 -11.59 -19.58 6.60
C PRO A 189 -10.63 -20.57 5.90
N ARG A 190 -9.33 -20.31 6.02
CA ARG A 190 -8.24 -21.08 5.38
C ARG A 190 -8.13 -20.97 3.86
N ALA A 191 -9.07 -20.33 3.16
CA ALA A 191 -8.86 -19.99 1.76
C ALA A 191 -7.75 -18.95 1.64
N VAL A 192 -6.92 -19.06 0.62
CA VAL A 192 -5.79 -18.18 0.35
C VAL A 192 -5.89 -17.68 -1.08
N GLY A 193 -5.56 -16.44 -1.31
CA GLY A 193 -5.54 -15.88 -2.66
C GLY A 193 -5.22 -14.40 -2.68
N ASP A 194 -5.73 -13.73 -3.69
CA ASP A 194 -5.46 -12.32 -3.94
C ASP A 194 -6.75 -11.54 -4.26
N TYR A 195 -6.80 -10.32 -3.76
CA TYR A 195 -7.65 -9.26 -4.28
C TYR A 195 -6.82 -8.39 -5.21
N ARG A 196 -7.25 -8.25 -6.46
CA ARG A 196 -6.48 -7.53 -7.49
C ARG A 196 -7.32 -6.49 -8.21
N VAL A 197 -6.65 -5.41 -8.64
CA VAL A 197 -7.16 -4.48 -9.66
C VAL A 197 -6.19 -4.51 -10.82
N SER A 198 -6.68 -4.84 -12.01
CA SER A 198 -5.88 -4.85 -13.23
C SER A 198 -6.37 -3.81 -14.23
N TYR A 199 -5.46 -3.33 -15.06
CA TYR A 199 -5.75 -2.42 -16.16
C TYR A 199 -5.29 -3.07 -17.46
N GLU A 200 -6.17 -3.07 -18.45
CA GLU A 200 -5.92 -3.57 -19.80
C GLU A 200 -6.06 -2.40 -20.77
N LYS A 201 -5.03 -2.19 -21.58
CA LYS A 201 -4.97 -1.03 -22.49
C LYS A 201 -5.91 -1.17 -23.68
N GLU A 202 -5.96 -2.38 -24.26
CA GLU A 202 -6.70 -2.61 -25.51
C GLU A 202 -8.16 -2.98 -25.20
N ALA A 203 -9.08 -2.47 -26.03
CA ALA A 203 -10.51 -2.77 -25.91
C ALA A 203 -10.77 -4.26 -26.12
N GLY A 204 -11.59 -4.87 -25.26
CA GLY A 204 -11.91 -6.30 -25.31
C GLY A 204 -10.93 -7.19 -24.54
N GLU A 205 -9.71 -6.78 -24.29
CA GLU A 205 -8.69 -7.59 -23.59
C GLU A 205 -9.15 -7.97 -22.17
N ALA A 206 -9.76 -7.02 -21.44
CA ALA A 206 -10.31 -7.28 -20.12
C ALA A 206 -11.41 -8.35 -20.15
N LEU A 207 -12.27 -8.34 -21.18
CA LEU A 207 -13.33 -9.33 -21.36
C LEU A 207 -12.77 -10.72 -21.69
N GLU A 208 -11.76 -10.80 -22.56
CA GLU A 208 -11.10 -12.07 -22.87
C GLU A 208 -10.46 -12.70 -21.63
N LYS A 209 -9.70 -11.91 -20.88
CA LYS A 209 -9.08 -12.36 -19.62
C LYS A 209 -10.13 -12.75 -18.57
N HIS A 210 -11.24 -12.01 -18.48
CA HIS A 210 -12.34 -12.35 -17.59
C HIS A 210 -12.95 -13.73 -17.94
N ARG A 211 -13.22 -14.00 -19.22
CA ARG A 211 -13.76 -15.28 -19.67
C ARG A 211 -12.80 -16.43 -19.39
N LEU A 212 -11.53 -16.25 -19.79
CA LEU A 212 -10.49 -17.25 -19.56
C LEU A 212 -10.35 -17.59 -18.07
N MET A 213 -10.32 -16.57 -17.19
CA MET A 213 -10.18 -16.79 -15.75
C MET A 213 -11.44 -17.47 -15.17
N SER A 214 -12.63 -17.12 -15.64
CA SER A 214 -13.89 -17.76 -15.20
C SER A 214 -13.94 -19.24 -15.58
N GLU A 215 -13.40 -19.62 -16.74
CA GLU A 215 -13.33 -21.00 -17.20
C GLU A 215 -12.21 -21.78 -16.50
N THR A 216 -11.04 -21.15 -16.30
CA THR A 216 -9.88 -21.81 -15.70
C THR A 216 -10.01 -22.01 -14.19
N TYR A 217 -10.65 -21.07 -13.50
CA TYR A 217 -10.82 -21.05 -12.06
C TYR A 217 -12.31 -20.97 -11.66
N PRO A 218 -13.07 -22.07 -11.84
CA PRO A 218 -14.48 -22.08 -11.50
C PRO A 218 -14.71 -21.83 -10.01
N LEU A 219 -15.72 -21.01 -9.70
CA LEU A 219 -16.05 -20.61 -8.35
C LEU A 219 -16.59 -21.80 -7.54
N ARG A 220 -16.06 -22.00 -6.35
CA ARG A 220 -16.54 -22.97 -5.37
C ARG A 220 -16.85 -22.31 -4.04
N PHE A 221 -17.92 -22.80 -3.41
CA PHE A 221 -18.39 -22.30 -2.13
C PHE A 221 -18.36 -23.40 -1.07
N ALA A 222 -18.02 -23.01 0.16
CA ALA A 222 -18.18 -23.83 1.35
C ALA A 222 -18.93 -23.01 2.41
N ASN A 223 -20.03 -23.53 2.93
CA ASN A 223 -20.86 -22.89 3.96
C ASN A 223 -21.26 -21.44 3.62
N GLY A 224 -21.63 -21.19 2.35
CA GLY A 224 -22.03 -19.87 1.87
C GLY A 224 -20.90 -18.86 1.65
N ARG A 225 -19.63 -19.30 1.78
CA ARG A 225 -18.44 -18.48 1.55
C ARG A 225 -17.61 -19.01 0.38
N ILE A 226 -16.91 -18.12 -0.30
CA ILE A 226 -16.05 -18.46 -1.43
C ILE A 226 -14.82 -19.23 -0.89
N GLN A 227 -14.63 -20.45 -1.37
CA GLN A 227 -13.51 -21.29 -0.98
C GLN A 227 -12.36 -21.19 -1.96
N GLU A 228 -12.65 -21.23 -3.25
CA GLU A 228 -11.68 -21.14 -4.34
C GLU A 228 -12.32 -20.60 -5.61
N GLY A 229 -11.50 -20.21 -6.57
CA GLY A 229 -11.90 -19.77 -7.90
C GLY A 229 -11.79 -18.27 -8.11
N TYR A 230 -12.20 -17.84 -9.30
CA TYR A 230 -12.18 -16.46 -9.74
C TYR A 230 -13.55 -15.81 -9.56
N LEU A 231 -13.60 -14.64 -8.91
CA LEU A 231 -14.80 -13.81 -8.83
C LEU A 231 -14.50 -12.40 -9.31
N SER A 232 -15.15 -11.96 -10.39
CA SER A 232 -15.16 -10.55 -10.76
C SER A 232 -16.04 -9.75 -9.80
N LEU A 233 -15.52 -8.63 -9.30
CA LEU A 233 -16.24 -7.72 -8.40
C LEU A 233 -16.96 -6.59 -9.15
N CYS A 234 -16.78 -6.51 -10.44
CA CYS A 234 -17.42 -5.53 -11.32
C CYS A 234 -17.87 -6.20 -12.62
N PRO A 235 -18.91 -5.66 -13.30
CA PRO A 235 -19.27 -6.09 -14.64
C PRO A 235 -18.10 -5.89 -15.60
N VAL A 236 -17.89 -6.87 -16.49
CA VAL A 236 -16.84 -6.79 -17.52
C VAL A 236 -17.46 -6.87 -18.91
N THR A 237 -17.26 -5.83 -19.68
CA THR A 237 -17.75 -5.68 -21.07
C THR A 237 -16.58 -5.46 -22.02
N LYS A 238 -16.87 -5.37 -23.31
CA LYS A 238 -15.86 -5.06 -24.34
C LYS A 238 -15.17 -3.69 -24.14
N ASP A 239 -15.86 -2.76 -23.47
CA ASP A 239 -15.36 -1.41 -23.24
C ASP A 239 -14.71 -1.25 -21.85
N THR A 240 -14.60 -2.34 -21.09
CA THR A 240 -13.98 -2.36 -19.78
C THR A 240 -12.45 -2.35 -19.92
N HIS A 241 -11.79 -1.44 -19.18
CA HIS A 241 -10.34 -1.38 -19.08
C HIS A 241 -9.83 -1.77 -17.68
N TYR A 242 -10.62 -1.56 -16.63
CA TYR A 242 -10.26 -1.91 -15.26
C TYR A 242 -11.11 -3.07 -14.76
N ARG A 243 -10.47 -4.06 -14.14
CA ARG A 243 -11.13 -5.16 -13.45
C ARG A 243 -10.71 -5.22 -12.01
N ALA A 244 -11.67 -5.35 -11.10
CA ALA A 244 -11.43 -5.71 -9.71
C ALA A 244 -11.94 -7.13 -9.49
N TYR A 245 -11.11 -8.00 -8.89
CA TYR A 245 -11.47 -9.41 -8.75
C TYR A 245 -10.78 -10.09 -7.58
N LEU A 246 -11.35 -11.22 -7.15
CA LEU A 246 -10.72 -12.19 -6.26
C LEU A 246 -10.23 -13.38 -7.06
N LEU A 247 -9.09 -13.91 -6.69
CA LEU A 247 -8.59 -15.21 -7.15
C LEU A 247 -8.15 -16.00 -5.93
N LEU A 248 -8.91 -17.03 -5.59
CA LEU A 248 -8.65 -17.90 -4.43
C LEU A 248 -8.21 -19.28 -4.90
N MET A 249 -7.27 -19.88 -4.19
CA MET A 249 -6.67 -21.18 -4.50
C MET A 249 -6.75 -22.12 -3.29
#